data_b3150e22e8b4b6f7f39cd40589e3c11b
#
_entry.id   b3150e22e8b4b6f7f39cd40589e3c11b
#
_cell.length_a   1.000
_cell.length_b   1.000
_cell.length_c   1.000
_cell.angle_alpha   90.00
_cell.angle_beta   90.00
_cell.angle_gamma   90.00
#
_symmetry.space_group_name_H-M   'P 1'
#
loop_
_entity.id
_entity.type
_entity.pdbx_description
1 polymer ?
#
loop_
_entity_poly.entity_id
_entity_poly.type
_entity_poly.pdbx_seq_one_letter_code
_entity_poly.pdbx_strand_id
1 'polypeptide(L)'
;MYVGSVQRFIPARMKFFLKPYYRRLFSERLHVLFWPTFRCNYACTYCTVCTKFDFAKVFPKASEKRVEQWLVALEKLPPAMIYISGGEPFLYAKLPELVNNLPKKHRLLGIVSNVSLPASVYRKIERPFHLNASFHREFVSAESFIARIRELQEFLHVHVNIVATRENLPVIASIDELMGTHRISLHVDPYVDHEFSYSAEEESMLRKYTQADRRSLVDFNDFNPKQCSAGRNYINLLPDGQVFTCAAGFSYTYSPLYAELVRNKPVDNFRMGNLFDDDFALNSSDIVCKLPCKDACDRDSVLITIQPAEESLQTT
;
A
#
# COMPACT_ATOMS: atom_id res chain seq x y z
N MET A 1 21.24 -8.86 -8.62
CA MET A 1 20.69 -10.16 -8.19
C MET A 1 19.26 -9.90 -7.72
N TYR A 2 18.26 -10.45 -8.41
CA TYR A 2 16.84 -10.19 -8.18
C TYR A 2 16.38 -10.90 -6.90
N VAL A 3 16.12 -10.16 -5.83
CA VAL A 3 15.62 -10.70 -4.56
C VAL A 3 14.22 -11.33 -4.73
N GLY A 4 13.43 -10.86 -5.69
CA GLY A 4 12.08 -11.39 -5.97
C GLY A 4 12.04 -12.85 -6.48
N SER A 5 13.08 -13.33 -7.16
CA SER A 5 13.11 -14.71 -7.66
C SER A 5 13.41 -15.74 -6.57
N VAL A 6 14.11 -15.34 -5.50
CA VAL A 6 14.45 -16.22 -4.39
C VAL A 6 13.25 -16.43 -3.44
N GLN A 7 12.36 -15.43 -3.32
CA GLN A 7 11.18 -15.54 -2.46
C GLN A 7 10.18 -16.64 -2.89
N ARG A 8 10.16 -17.01 -4.18
CA ARG A 8 9.29 -18.11 -4.68
C ARG A 8 9.66 -19.49 -4.12
N PHE A 9 10.93 -19.69 -3.77
CA PHE A 9 11.44 -20.99 -3.29
C PHE A 9 11.54 -21.08 -1.77
N ILE A 10 11.24 -19.99 -1.06
CA ILE A 10 11.35 -19.95 0.40
C ILE A 10 10.00 -20.35 0.99
N PRO A 11 9.90 -21.49 1.70
CA PRO A 11 8.69 -21.87 2.43
C PRO A 11 8.22 -20.76 3.36
N ALA A 12 6.91 -20.63 3.55
CA ALA A 12 6.33 -19.55 4.37
C ALA A 12 6.94 -19.48 5.79
N ARG A 13 7.27 -20.63 6.37
CA ARG A 13 7.99 -20.72 7.67
C ARG A 13 9.39 -20.11 7.62
N MET A 14 10.13 -20.28 6.52
CA MET A 14 11.46 -19.71 6.37
C MET A 14 11.43 -18.20 6.12
N LYS A 15 10.36 -17.67 5.52
CA LYS A 15 10.18 -16.21 5.37
C LYS A 15 10.09 -15.52 6.72
N PHE A 16 9.51 -16.15 7.72
CA PHE A 16 9.45 -15.66 9.09
C PHE A 16 10.86 -15.51 9.71
N PHE A 17 11.72 -16.51 9.55
CA PHE A 17 13.11 -16.46 10.03
C PHE A 17 13.97 -15.45 9.27
N LEU A 18 13.63 -15.13 8.02
CA LEU A 18 14.36 -14.17 7.21
C LEU A 18 13.86 -12.73 7.42
N LYS A 19 12.70 -12.53 8.07
CA LYS A 19 12.13 -11.20 8.35
C LYS A 19 13.12 -10.26 9.08
N PRO A 20 13.90 -10.68 10.11
CA PRO A 20 14.90 -9.82 10.74
C PRO A 20 16.04 -9.42 9.80
N TYR A 21 16.49 -10.33 8.93
CA TYR A 21 17.51 -10.04 7.91
C TYR A 21 17.01 -9.07 6.84
N TYR A 22 15.76 -9.24 6.40
CA TYR A 22 15.10 -8.33 5.50
C TYR A 22 14.96 -6.93 6.13
N ARG A 23 14.52 -6.84 7.37
CA ARG A 23 14.48 -5.58 8.12
C ARG A 23 15.85 -4.92 8.14
N ARG A 24 16.90 -5.63 8.49
CA ARG A 24 18.25 -5.08 8.57
C ARG A 24 18.80 -4.60 7.22
N LEU A 25 18.41 -5.21 6.11
CA LEU A 25 18.86 -4.82 4.77
C LEU A 25 18.06 -3.69 4.15
N PHE A 26 16.81 -3.50 4.55
CA PHE A 26 15.88 -2.57 3.89
C PHE A 26 15.31 -1.49 4.82
N SER A 27 15.38 -1.64 6.14
CA SER A 27 14.83 -0.67 7.10
C SER A 27 15.57 0.69 7.12
N GLU A 28 16.77 0.75 6.58
CA GLU A 28 17.55 1.99 6.49
C GLU A 28 17.25 2.78 5.21
N ARG A 29 16.48 2.21 4.27
CA ARG A 29 16.12 2.89 3.02
C ARG A 29 14.77 3.56 3.15
N LEU A 30 14.66 4.72 2.52
CA LEU A 30 13.35 5.38 2.40
C LEU A 30 12.42 4.53 1.52
N HIS A 31 11.22 4.30 2.00
CA HIS A 31 10.12 3.71 1.26
C HIS A 31 9.07 4.78 0.98
N VAL A 32 8.67 4.90 -0.27
CA VAL A 32 7.66 5.88 -0.70
C VAL A 32 6.47 5.14 -1.26
N LEU A 33 5.33 5.23 -0.57
CA LEU A 33 4.05 4.88 -1.16
C LEU A 33 3.55 6.10 -1.92
N PHE A 34 3.62 6.05 -3.23
CA PHE A 34 3.29 7.16 -4.11
C PHE A 34 1.93 6.98 -4.76
N TRP A 35 1.07 7.96 -4.59
CA TRP A 35 -0.26 8.03 -5.19
C TRP A 35 -0.32 9.17 -6.23
N PRO A 36 -0.04 8.91 -7.51
CA PRO A 36 -0.03 9.94 -8.54
C PRO A 36 -1.43 10.46 -8.87
N THR A 37 -2.47 9.67 -8.57
CA THR A 37 -3.89 9.99 -8.78
C THR A 37 -4.79 9.22 -7.82
N PHE A 38 -5.90 9.81 -7.41
CA PHE A 38 -6.99 9.10 -6.73
C PHE A 38 -8.15 8.75 -7.67
N ARG A 39 -8.07 9.13 -8.95
CA ARG A 39 -9.07 8.72 -9.93
C ARG A 39 -9.03 7.21 -10.14
N CYS A 40 -10.20 6.60 -10.24
CA CYS A 40 -10.36 5.18 -10.55
C CYS A 40 -11.51 5.01 -11.54
N ASN A 41 -11.42 4.02 -12.39
CA ASN A 41 -12.49 3.63 -13.29
C ASN A 41 -13.38 2.52 -12.73
N TYR A 42 -13.08 2.04 -11.51
CA TYR A 42 -13.92 1.16 -10.72
C TYR A 42 -14.47 1.90 -9.50
N ALA A 43 -15.68 1.57 -9.09
CA ALA A 43 -16.35 2.11 -7.91
C ALA A 43 -16.67 0.97 -6.93
N CYS A 44 -15.63 0.22 -6.53
CA CYS A 44 -15.78 -0.92 -5.62
C CYS A 44 -16.45 -0.49 -4.32
N THR A 45 -17.48 -1.21 -3.89
CA THR A 45 -18.31 -0.86 -2.73
C THR A 45 -17.50 -0.76 -1.43
N TYR A 46 -16.43 -1.54 -1.33
CA TYR A 46 -15.53 -1.62 -0.18
C TYR A 46 -14.31 -0.68 -0.26
N CYS A 47 -14.14 0.04 -1.37
CA CYS A 47 -12.94 0.86 -1.57
C CYS A 47 -12.93 2.07 -0.63
N THR A 48 -11.90 2.14 0.21
CA THR A 48 -11.72 3.27 1.13
C THR A 48 -11.19 4.53 0.43
N VAL A 49 -10.67 4.41 -0.79
CA VAL A 49 -10.08 5.52 -1.53
C VAL A 49 -11.11 6.22 -2.42
N CYS A 50 -11.88 5.46 -3.19
CA CYS A 50 -12.73 6.02 -4.24
C CYS A 50 -14.21 6.06 -3.87
N THR A 51 -14.69 5.12 -3.05
CA THR A 51 -16.13 4.99 -2.77
C THR A 51 -16.50 5.48 -1.38
N LYS A 52 -15.76 5.03 -0.35
CA LYS A 52 -16.08 5.42 1.03
C LYS A 52 -15.68 6.86 1.36
N PHE A 53 -14.61 7.39 0.75
CA PHE A 53 -14.06 8.71 1.07
C PHE A 53 -14.01 9.68 -0.10
N ASP A 54 -14.15 9.18 -1.32
CA ASP A 54 -14.10 9.97 -2.56
C ASP A 54 -12.92 10.97 -2.59
N PHE A 55 -11.72 10.43 -2.34
CA PHE A 55 -10.51 11.26 -2.37
C PHE A 55 -10.28 11.95 -3.71
N ALA A 56 -10.90 11.47 -4.80
CA ALA A 56 -10.85 12.14 -6.08
C ALA A 56 -11.55 13.52 -6.06
N LYS A 57 -12.51 13.75 -5.14
CA LYS A 57 -13.09 15.10 -4.92
C LYS A 57 -12.14 16.00 -4.14
N VAL A 58 -11.45 15.45 -3.14
CA VAL A 58 -10.47 16.21 -2.33
C VAL A 58 -9.23 16.54 -3.16
N PHE A 59 -8.78 15.57 -3.97
CA PHE A 59 -7.61 15.68 -4.86
C PHE A 59 -8.06 15.50 -6.32
N PRO A 60 -8.68 16.51 -6.94
CA PRO A 60 -9.17 16.44 -8.30
C PRO A 60 -7.99 16.33 -9.30
N LYS A 61 -8.29 15.94 -10.54
CA LYS A 61 -7.26 15.84 -11.61
C LYS A 61 -6.41 17.12 -11.74
N ALA A 62 -6.98 18.28 -11.46
CA ALA A 62 -6.26 19.55 -11.51
C ALA A 62 -5.13 19.67 -10.45
N SER A 63 -5.18 18.89 -9.37
CA SER A 63 -4.12 18.84 -8.35
C SER A 63 -2.96 17.92 -8.73
N GLU A 64 -3.17 17.02 -9.71
CA GLU A 64 -2.12 16.11 -10.18
C GLU A 64 -0.95 16.91 -10.79
N LYS A 65 0.25 16.66 -10.33
CA LYS A 65 1.44 17.35 -10.83
C LYS A 65 1.92 16.75 -12.15
N ARG A 66 2.61 17.55 -12.94
CA ARG A 66 3.21 17.09 -14.21
C ARG A 66 4.46 16.25 -13.94
N VAL A 67 4.84 15.45 -14.92
CA VAL A 67 6.00 14.53 -14.83
C VAL A 67 7.27 15.29 -14.46
N GLU A 68 7.54 16.41 -15.12
CA GLU A 68 8.76 17.20 -14.90
C GLU A 68 8.84 17.71 -13.46
N GLN A 69 7.70 18.13 -12.90
CA GLN A 69 7.62 18.55 -11.51
C GLN A 69 7.93 17.38 -10.56
N TRP A 70 7.35 16.20 -10.81
CA TRP A 70 7.63 15.01 -10.03
C TRP A 70 9.11 14.61 -10.08
N LEU A 71 9.73 14.63 -11.27
CA LEU A 71 11.14 14.25 -11.41
C LEU A 71 12.06 15.15 -10.61
N VAL A 72 11.82 16.48 -10.64
CA VAL A 72 12.57 17.44 -9.84
C VAL A 72 12.34 17.23 -8.34
N ALA A 73 11.11 17.05 -7.93
CA ALA A 73 10.78 16.86 -6.50
C ALA A 73 11.34 15.55 -5.94
N LEU A 74 11.20 14.46 -6.68
CA LEU A 74 11.74 13.15 -6.27
C LEU A 74 13.26 13.15 -6.20
N GLU A 75 13.96 13.99 -7.01
CA GLU A 75 15.42 14.12 -6.91
C GLU A 75 15.87 14.66 -5.55
N LYS A 76 15.02 15.42 -4.82
CA LYS A 76 15.34 15.90 -3.47
C LYS A 76 15.42 14.77 -2.44
N LEU A 77 14.70 13.65 -2.64
CA LEU A 77 14.67 12.53 -1.70
C LEU A 77 15.99 11.74 -1.72
N PRO A 78 16.40 11.15 -0.60
CA PRO A 78 17.48 10.15 -0.60
C PRO A 78 17.13 8.93 -1.46
N PRO A 79 18.07 8.02 -1.75
CA PRO A 79 17.78 6.78 -2.47
C PRO A 79 16.58 6.06 -1.87
N ALA A 80 15.51 5.91 -2.66
CA ALA A 80 14.23 5.41 -2.19
C ALA A 80 13.74 4.18 -2.97
N MET A 81 12.92 3.39 -2.30
CA MET A 81 12.16 2.30 -2.86
C MET A 81 10.72 2.77 -3.05
N ILE A 82 10.28 2.92 -4.30
CA ILE A 82 8.99 3.51 -4.65
C ILE A 82 7.98 2.41 -4.96
N TYR A 83 6.83 2.49 -4.33
CA TYR A 83 5.65 1.66 -4.59
C TYR A 83 4.50 2.57 -5.01
N ILE A 84 3.90 2.31 -6.16
CA ILE A 84 2.87 3.16 -6.72
C ILE A 84 1.49 2.52 -6.51
N SER A 85 0.57 3.30 -5.97
CA SER A 85 -0.81 2.93 -5.72
C SER A 85 -1.73 4.14 -5.98
N GLY A 86 -2.94 4.16 -5.44
CA GLY A 86 -3.88 5.28 -5.57
C GLY A 86 -5.30 4.80 -5.80
N GLY A 87 -6.03 5.46 -6.70
CA GLY A 87 -7.22 4.91 -7.34
C GLY A 87 -6.78 3.83 -8.34
N GLU A 88 -6.81 4.13 -9.64
CA GLU A 88 -6.11 3.35 -10.64
C GLU A 88 -4.92 4.17 -11.15
N PRO A 89 -3.68 3.81 -10.81
CA PRO A 89 -2.50 4.62 -11.14
C PRO A 89 -2.32 4.86 -12.63
N PHE A 90 -2.71 3.90 -13.47
CA PHE A 90 -2.61 4.04 -14.93
C PHE A 90 -3.61 5.04 -15.54
N LEU A 91 -4.54 5.60 -14.75
CA LEU A 91 -5.33 6.76 -15.15
C LEU A 91 -4.56 8.09 -15.03
N TYR A 92 -3.41 8.10 -14.38
CA TYR A 92 -2.42 9.15 -14.57
C TYR A 92 -1.72 8.89 -15.90
N ALA A 93 -2.19 9.58 -16.95
CA ALA A 93 -1.86 9.27 -18.35
C ALA A 93 -0.35 9.24 -18.67
N LYS A 94 0.45 9.93 -17.88
CA LYS A 94 1.91 10.02 -18.02
C LYS A 94 2.67 9.09 -17.05
N LEU A 95 2.00 8.10 -16.45
CA LEU A 95 2.64 7.17 -15.54
C LEU A 95 3.84 6.44 -16.15
N PRO A 96 3.77 5.88 -17.38
CA PRO A 96 4.93 5.25 -18.00
C PRO A 96 6.11 6.20 -18.17
N GLU A 97 5.85 7.44 -18.62
CA GLU A 97 6.86 8.47 -18.79
C GLU A 97 7.53 8.82 -17.45
N LEU A 98 6.72 9.04 -16.39
CA LEU A 98 7.22 9.30 -15.04
C LEU A 98 8.11 8.16 -14.55
N VAL A 99 7.63 6.93 -14.66
CA VAL A 99 8.35 5.75 -14.17
C VAL A 99 9.65 5.52 -14.92
N ASN A 100 9.63 5.63 -16.25
CA ASN A 100 10.83 5.41 -17.07
C ASN A 100 11.93 6.45 -16.77
N ASN A 101 11.53 7.67 -16.42
CA ASN A 101 12.44 8.78 -16.13
C ASN A 101 12.74 9.00 -14.64
N LEU A 102 12.23 8.16 -13.73
CA LEU A 102 12.56 8.27 -12.31
C LEU A 102 14.07 8.40 -12.09
N PRO A 103 14.55 9.24 -11.14
CA PRO A 103 15.97 9.34 -10.80
C PRO A 103 16.61 7.97 -10.60
N LYS A 104 17.80 7.75 -11.15
CA LYS A 104 18.49 6.43 -11.13
C LYS A 104 18.77 5.91 -9.73
N LYS A 105 18.86 6.80 -8.73
CA LYS A 105 19.03 6.43 -7.32
C LYS A 105 17.79 5.75 -6.71
N HIS A 106 16.61 5.95 -7.31
CA HIS A 106 15.37 5.33 -6.86
C HIS A 106 15.11 4.01 -7.57
N ARG A 107 14.49 3.09 -6.83
CA ARG A 107 14.07 1.79 -7.34
C ARG A 107 12.55 1.68 -7.31
N LEU A 108 11.94 1.41 -8.45
CA LEU A 108 10.53 1.01 -8.50
C LEU A 108 10.40 -0.42 -7.95
N LEU A 109 9.57 -0.60 -6.92
CA LEU A 109 9.27 -1.93 -6.37
C LEU A 109 8.07 -2.55 -7.05
N GLY A 110 6.98 -1.79 -7.16
CA GLY A 110 5.76 -2.31 -7.70
C GLY A 110 4.72 -1.23 -7.99
N ILE A 111 3.72 -1.63 -8.75
CA ILE A 111 2.53 -0.83 -9.05
C ILE A 111 1.30 -1.67 -8.75
N VAL A 112 0.35 -1.11 -8.00
CA VAL A 112 -0.98 -1.71 -7.81
C VAL A 112 -1.86 -1.30 -8.99
N SER A 113 -2.66 -2.23 -9.53
CA SER A 113 -3.60 -1.92 -10.60
C SER A 113 -4.79 -2.88 -10.57
N ASN A 114 -5.95 -2.39 -10.97
CA ASN A 114 -7.13 -3.22 -11.23
C ASN A 114 -7.07 -3.95 -12.58
N VAL A 115 -5.99 -3.79 -13.31
CA VAL A 115 -5.68 -4.36 -14.64
C VAL A 115 -6.80 -4.22 -15.66
N SER A 116 -7.56 -3.14 -15.58
CA SER A 116 -8.66 -2.84 -16.50
C SER A 116 -8.21 -2.36 -17.87
N LEU A 117 -6.96 -1.88 -17.98
CA LEU A 117 -6.41 -1.34 -19.22
C LEU A 117 -5.75 -2.43 -20.08
N PRO A 118 -5.59 -2.21 -21.40
CA PRO A 118 -4.90 -3.16 -22.28
C PRO A 118 -3.44 -3.36 -21.90
N ALA A 119 -2.90 -4.55 -22.13
CA ALA A 119 -1.50 -4.90 -21.84
C ALA A 119 -0.48 -3.95 -22.49
N SER A 120 -0.82 -3.36 -23.64
CA SER A 120 0.00 -2.37 -24.33
C SER A 120 0.31 -1.12 -23.49
N VAL A 121 -0.52 -0.80 -22.48
CA VAL A 121 -0.27 0.32 -21.56
C VAL A 121 0.85 -0.04 -20.59
N TYR A 122 0.84 -1.25 -20.06
CA TYR A 122 1.85 -1.76 -19.12
C TYR A 122 3.20 -1.98 -19.81
N ARG A 123 3.20 -2.41 -21.08
CA ARG A 123 4.41 -2.59 -21.91
C ARG A 123 5.19 -1.28 -22.14
N LYS A 124 4.57 -0.11 -21.94
CA LYS A 124 5.27 1.18 -22.04
C LYS A 124 6.23 1.46 -20.88
N ILE A 125 6.15 0.67 -19.80
CA ILE A 125 7.08 0.77 -18.68
C ILE A 125 8.28 -0.13 -18.97
N GLU A 126 9.45 0.48 -19.12
CA GLU A 126 10.70 -0.21 -19.46
C GLU A 126 11.48 -0.64 -18.20
N ARG A 127 11.21 0.00 -17.07
CA ARG A 127 11.84 -0.37 -15.80
C ARG A 127 11.24 -1.65 -15.22
N PRO A 128 12.07 -2.53 -14.66
CA PRO A 128 11.57 -3.70 -13.95
C PRO A 128 10.72 -3.31 -12.74
N PHE A 129 9.55 -3.89 -12.61
CA PHE A 129 8.65 -3.73 -11.45
C PHE A 129 7.78 -4.98 -11.25
N HIS A 130 7.20 -5.09 -10.07
CA HIS A 130 6.17 -6.08 -9.80
C HIS A 130 4.79 -5.44 -10.00
N LEU A 131 3.91 -6.12 -10.72
CA LEU A 131 2.51 -5.71 -10.83
C LEU A 131 1.70 -6.44 -9.77
N ASN A 132 1.06 -5.66 -8.87
CA ASN A 132 0.06 -6.19 -7.95
C ASN A 132 -1.31 -5.96 -8.56
N ALA A 133 -1.85 -7.03 -9.14
CA ALA A 133 -3.12 -7.04 -9.83
C ALA A 133 -4.25 -7.31 -8.83
N SER A 134 -5.11 -6.33 -8.58
CA SER A 134 -6.24 -6.45 -7.69
C SER A 134 -7.45 -7.00 -8.44
N PHE A 135 -7.96 -8.14 -8.01
CA PHE A 135 -9.16 -8.75 -8.57
C PHE A 135 -10.42 -8.18 -7.92
N HIS A 136 -11.25 -7.54 -8.72
CA HIS A 136 -12.49 -6.89 -8.30
C HIS A 136 -13.69 -7.57 -8.98
N ARG A 137 -14.28 -8.57 -8.31
CA ARG A 137 -15.42 -9.36 -8.81
C ARG A 137 -16.63 -8.54 -9.26
N GLU A 138 -16.80 -7.36 -8.68
CA GLU A 138 -17.91 -6.44 -9.03
C GLU A 138 -17.81 -5.95 -10.48
N PHE A 139 -16.62 -5.99 -11.09
CA PHE A 139 -16.35 -5.37 -12.39
C PHE A 139 -15.84 -6.31 -13.46
N VAL A 140 -15.32 -7.47 -13.08
CA VAL A 140 -14.71 -8.40 -14.03
C VAL A 140 -14.92 -9.85 -13.57
N SER A 141 -15.23 -10.74 -14.51
CA SER A 141 -15.30 -12.19 -14.21
C SER A 141 -13.89 -12.76 -13.96
N ALA A 142 -13.82 -13.86 -13.24
CA ALA A 142 -12.55 -14.53 -12.93
C ALA A 142 -11.83 -14.97 -14.22
N GLU A 143 -12.57 -15.50 -15.19
CA GLU A 143 -12.03 -15.97 -16.48
C GLU A 143 -11.42 -14.81 -17.27
N SER A 144 -12.13 -13.69 -17.38
CA SER A 144 -11.65 -12.49 -18.08
C SER A 144 -10.44 -11.90 -17.39
N PHE A 145 -10.42 -11.88 -16.05
CA PHE A 145 -9.29 -11.42 -15.27
C PHE A 145 -8.08 -12.34 -15.48
N ILE A 146 -8.25 -13.67 -15.36
CA ILE A 146 -7.19 -14.66 -15.58
C ILE A 146 -6.58 -14.52 -16.99
N ALA A 147 -7.40 -14.32 -18.02
CA ALA A 147 -6.91 -14.11 -19.38
C ALA A 147 -5.97 -12.91 -19.46
N ARG A 148 -6.34 -11.78 -18.82
CA ARG A 148 -5.47 -10.59 -18.73
C ARG A 148 -4.19 -10.84 -17.93
N ILE A 149 -4.29 -11.53 -16.80
CA ILE A 149 -3.10 -11.85 -15.99
C ILE A 149 -2.11 -12.70 -16.80
N ARG A 150 -2.59 -13.68 -17.55
CA ARG A 150 -1.73 -14.53 -18.40
C ARG A 150 -1.02 -13.72 -19.48
N GLU A 151 -1.71 -12.80 -20.13
CA GLU A 151 -1.09 -11.87 -21.09
C GLU A 151 0.00 -11.00 -20.45
N LEU A 152 -0.26 -10.49 -19.25
CA LEU A 152 0.71 -9.68 -18.52
C LEU A 152 1.92 -10.49 -18.02
N GLN A 153 1.70 -11.75 -17.64
CA GLN A 153 2.77 -12.64 -17.15
C GLN A 153 3.80 -13.00 -18.23
N GLU A 154 3.50 -12.78 -19.51
CA GLU A 154 4.47 -12.96 -20.59
C GLU A 154 5.68 -12.03 -20.46
N PHE A 155 5.52 -10.86 -19.81
CA PHE A 155 6.56 -9.83 -19.70
C PHE A 155 6.71 -9.20 -18.32
N LEU A 156 5.79 -9.46 -17.38
CA LEU A 156 5.82 -8.92 -16.03
C LEU A 156 5.76 -10.02 -14.98
N HIS A 157 6.32 -9.72 -13.83
CA HIS A 157 6.04 -10.49 -12.63
C HIS A 157 4.74 -9.97 -11.98
N VAL A 158 3.69 -10.79 -11.99
CA VAL A 158 2.36 -10.41 -11.50
C VAL A 158 2.04 -11.15 -10.21
N HIS A 159 1.64 -10.41 -9.19
CA HIS A 159 0.98 -10.91 -7.98
C HIS A 159 -0.50 -10.58 -8.08
N VAL A 160 -1.36 -11.51 -7.71
CA VAL A 160 -2.80 -11.30 -7.69
C VAL A 160 -3.27 -11.23 -6.25
N ASN A 161 -4.12 -10.25 -5.95
CA ASN A 161 -4.77 -10.15 -4.66
C ASN A 161 -6.29 -9.94 -4.78
N ILE A 162 -7.02 -10.36 -3.76
CA ILE A 162 -8.45 -10.12 -3.55
C ILE A 162 -8.66 -9.63 -2.13
N VAL A 163 -9.57 -8.69 -1.93
CA VAL A 163 -9.97 -8.25 -0.59
C VAL A 163 -11.06 -9.16 -0.05
N ALA A 164 -10.91 -9.64 1.18
CA ALA A 164 -11.83 -10.55 1.84
C ALA A 164 -13.05 -9.82 2.42
N THR A 165 -13.85 -9.22 1.55
CA THR A 165 -15.18 -8.69 1.96
C THR A 165 -16.15 -9.83 2.24
N ARG A 166 -17.30 -9.55 2.89
CA ARG A 166 -18.34 -10.59 3.13
C ARG A 166 -18.83 -11.23 1.84
N GLU A 167 -18.91 -10.45 0.77
CA GLU A 167 -19.34 -10.92 -0.55
C GLU A 167 -18.29 -11.79 -1.22
N ASN A 168 -17.00 -11.58 -0.89
CA ASN A 168 -15.91 -12.34 -1.47
C ASN A 168 -15.59 -13.63 -0.67
N LEU A 169 -15.77 -13.61 0.65
CA LEU A 169 -15.43 -14.73 1.52
C LEU A 169 -15.96 -16.10 1.03
N PRO A 170 -17.24 -16.24 0.63
CA PRO A 170 -17.79 -17.54 0.22
C PRO A 170 -17.15 -18.12 -1.05
N VAL A 171 -16.50 -17.28 -1.86
CA VAL A 171 -15.98 -17.67 -3.18
C VAL A 171 -14.45 -17.67 -3.27
N ILE A 172 -13.75 -17.26 -2.23
CA ILE A 172 -12.27 -17.19 -2.24
C ILE A 172 -11.67 -18.56 -2.59
N ALA A 173 -12.17 -19.64 -1.98
CA ALA A 173 -11.64 -20.98 -2.21
C ALA A 173 -11.79 -21.44 -3.67
N SER A 174 -12.94 -21.20 -4.29
CA SER A 174 -13.16 -21.55 -5.70
C SER A 174 -12.36 -20.67 -6.66
N ILE A 175 -12.16 -19.41 -6.32
CA ILE A 175 -11.31 -18.49 -7.09
C ILE A 175 -9.85 -18.91 -7.00
N ASP A 176 -9.37 -19.27 -5.81
CA ASP A 176 -7.99 -19.74 -5.61
C ASP A 176 -7.72 -21.04 -6.39
N GLU A 177 -8.67 -21.99 -6.34
CA GLU A 177 -8.59 -23.22 -7.12
C GLU A 177 -8.54 -22.91 -8.63
N LEU A 178 -9.46 -22.09 -9.13
CA LEU A 178 -9.51 -21.69 -10.53
C LEU A 178 -8.20 -21.00 -10.96
N MET A 179 -7.70 -20.05 -10.18
CA MET A 179 -6.42 -19.38 -10.47
C MET A 179 -5.25 -20.36 -10.41
N GLY A 180 -5.28 -21.31 -9.49
CA GLY A 180 -4.29 -22.37 -9.34
C GLY A 180 -4.15 -23.25 -10.59
N THR A 181 -5.26 -23.57 -11.30
CA THR A 181 -5.21 -24.31 -12.58
C THR A 181 -4.43 -23.57 -13.66
N HIS A 182 -4.34 -22.23 -13.54
CA HIS A 182 -3.57 -21.36 -14.43
C HIS A 182 -2.20 -20.96 -13.86
N ARG A 183 -1.76 -21.57 -12.75
CA ARG A 183 -0.50 -21.26 -12.04
C ARG A 183 -0.42 -19.81 -11.54
N ILE A 184 -1.56 -19.21 -11.23
CA ILE A 184 -1.69 -17.90 -10.63
C ILE A 184 -1.86 -18.10 -9.13
N SER A 185 -0.97 -17.52 -8.33
CA SER A 185 -1.09 -17.52 -6.86
C SER A 185 -1.96 -16.37 -6.41
N LEU A 186 -3.00 -16.66 -5.65
CA LEU A 186 -3.90 -15.68 -5.05
C LEU A 186 -3.39 -15.29 -3.66
N HIS A 187 -3.28 -14.01 -3.40
CA HIS A 187 -3.13 -13.43 -2.08
C HIS A 187 -4.48 -12.87 -1.62
N VAL A 188 -4.81 -13.09 -0.37
CA VAL A 188 -6.06 -12.59 0.20
C VAL A 188 -5.74 -11.52 1.22
N ASP A 189 -6.16 -10.29 0.94
CA ASP A 189 -6.01 -9.16 1.85
C ASP A 189 -7.21 -9.09 2.78
N PRO A 190 -7.03 -9.05 4.11
CA PRO A 190 -8.14 -8.80 5.03
C PRO A 190 -8.80 -7.45 4.71
N TYR A 191 -10.14 -7.43 4.77
CA TYR A 191 -10.86 -6.17 4.73
C TYR A 191 -10.76 -5.48 6.09
N VAL A 192 -10.29 -4.24 6.09
CA VAL A 192 -10.09 -3.44 7.31
C VAL A 192 -11.04 -2.25 7.28
N ASP A 193 -11.98 -2.26 8.23
CA ASP A 193 -12.94 -1.18 8.44
C ASP A 193 -13.33 -1.19 9.94
N HIS A 194 -13.55 -0.02 10.53
CA HIS A 194 -13.85 0.08 11.97
C HIS A 194 -15.24 -0.47 12.33
N GLU A 195 -16.15 -0.57 11.35
CA GLU A 195 -17.50 -1.15 11.53
C GLU A 195 -17.58 -2.62 11.09
N PHE A 196 -16.45 -3.21 10.69
CA PHE A 196 -16.40 -4.56 10.15
C PHE A 196 -15.57 -5.49 11.05
N SER A 197 -16.11 -6.65 11.35
CA SER A 197 -15.40 -7.74 12.02
C SER A 197 -15.71 -9.07 11.35
N TYR A 198 -14.73 -9.96 11.33
CA TYR A 198 -14.94 -11.35 10.91
C TYR A 198 -15.50 -12.20 12.04
N SER A 199 -16.30 -13.21 11.71
CA SER A 199 -16.62 -14.28 12.67
C SER A 199 -15.39 -15.17 12.91
N ALA A 200 -15.44 -16.00 13.95
CA ALA A 200 -14.36 -16.94 14.25
C ALA A 200 -14.12 -17.94 13.11
N GLU A 201 -15.19 -18.34 12.42
CA GLU A 201 -15.14 -19.24 11.25
C GLU A 201 -14.50 -18.55 10.06
N GLU A 202 -14.88 -17.29 9.78
CA GLU A 202 -14.30 -16.47 8.73
C GLU A 202 -12.80 -16.22 8.97
N GLU A 203 -12.42 -15.90 10.20
CA GLU A 203 -10.99 -15.77 10.57
C GLU A 203 -10.26 -17.09 10.38
N SER A 204 -10.84 -18.20 10.79
CA SER A 204 -10.24 -19.53 10.62
C SER A 204 -10.01 -19.87 9.15
N MET A 205 -10.95 -19.51 8.28
CA MET A 205 -10.82 -19.66 6.83
C MET A 205 -9.73 -18.76 6.28
N LEU A 206 -9.70 -17.48 6.65
CA LEU A 206 -8.69 -16.54 6.20
C LEU A 206 -7.27 -16.94 6.61
N ARG A 207 -7.11 -17.64 7.72
CA ARG A 207 -5.83 -18.18 8.18
C ARG A 207 -5.14 -19.10 7.17
N LYS A 208 -5.88 -19.68 6.25
CA LYS A 208 -5.32 -20.51 5.17
C LYS A 208 -4.61 -19.66 4.11
N TYR A 209 -5.03 -18.42 3.92
CA TYR A 209 -4.59 -17.54 2.84
C TYR A 209 -3.67 -16.42 3.31
N THR A 210 -3.82 -15.96 4.54
CA THR A 210 -3.04 -14.86 5.10
C THR A 210 -1.98 -15.38 6.07
N GLN A 211 -0.86 -14.67 6.19
CA GLN A 211 0.12 -14.94 7.22
C GLN A 211 -0.47 -14.63 8.61
N ALA A 212 -0.12 -15.45 9.61
CA ALA A 212 -0.70 -15.40 10.96
C ALA A 212 -0.63 -14.03 11.63
N ASP A 213 0.42 -13.30 11.40
CA ASP A 213 0.76 -12.03 12.01
C ASP A 213 0.01 -10.82 11.36
N ARG A 214 -0.47 -10.94 10.13
CA ARG A 214 -1.32 -9.90 9.48
C ARG A 214 -2.75 -9.90 9.97
N ARG A 215 -3.09 -10.78 10.86
CA ARG A 215 -4.45 -11.04 11.32
C ARG A 215 -4.84 -10.42 12.61
N SER A 216 -3.91 -9.90 13.34
CA SER A 216 -4.30 -8.99 14.38
C SER A 216 -4.82 -7.76 13.66
N LEU A 217 -6.06 -7.92 13.26
CA LEU A 217 -6.89 -6.86 12.74
C LEU A 217 -6.68 -5.64 13.58
N VAL A 218 -6.66 -4.51 12.94
CA VAL A 218 -6.47 -3.24 13.59
C VAL A 218 -7.38 -3.14 14.78
N ASP A 219 -6.82 -3.11 15.95
CA ASP A 219 -7.58 -2.70 17.13
C ASP A 219 -7.74 -1.18 17.11
N PHE A 220 -8.90 -0.73 16.68
CA PHE A 220 -9.21 0.69 16.60
C PHE A 220 -9.30 1.37 17.99
N ASN A 221 -9.24 0.60 19.07
CA ASN A 221 -9.20 1.11 20.45
C ASN A 221 -7.76 1.15 21.02
N ASP A 222 -6.76 0.70 20.26
CA ASP A 222 -5.36 0.75 20.70
C ASP A 222 -4.76 2.15 20.52
N PHE A 223 -4.91 2.97 21.54
CA PHE A 223 -4.31 4.29 21.65
C PHE A 223 -3.00 4.32 22.48
N ASN A 224 -2.42 3.17 22.76
CA ASN A 224 -1.14 3.09 23.46
C ASN A 224 -0.02 3.78 22.67
N PRO A 225 0.85 4.54 23.34
CA PRO A 225 1.97 5.19 22.69
C PRO A 225 2.91 4.17 22.02
N LYS A 226 3.27 4.44 20.79
CA LYS A 226 4.18 3.60 19.99
C LYS A 226 5.28 4.45 19.39
N GLN A 227 6.53 4.02 19.49
CA GLN A 227 7.63 4.61 18.74
C GLN A 227 7.58 4.08 17.30
N CYS A 228 7.51 4.98 16.33
CA CYS A 228 7.26 4.62 14.94
C CYS A 228 8.25 5.32 14.01
N SER A 229 8.88 4.54 13.13
CA SER A 229 9.85 5.06 12.14
C SER A 229 9.20 5.71 10.91
N ALA A 230 7.87 5.78 10.84
CA ALA A 230 7.16 6.45 9.77
C ALA A 230 7.50 7.96 9.73
N GLY A 231 7.65 8.51 8.53
CA GLY A 231 8.15 9.86 8.31
C GLY A 231 9.67 9.95 8.19
N ARG A 232 10.43 8.97 8.71
CA ARG A 232 11.88 8.87 8.59
C ARG A 232 12.30 7.92 7.46
N ASN A 233 11.78 6.71 7.46
CA ASN A 233 12.12 5.68 6.47
C ASN A 233 10.91 5.20 5.65
N TYR A 234 9.73 5.73 5.89
CA TYR A 234 8.52 5.48 5.12
C TYR A 234 7.67 6.74 5.04
N ILE A 235 7.19 7.07 3.84
CA ILE A 235 6.28 8.19 3.61
C ILE A 235 5.20 7.84 2.61
N ASN A 236 4.06 8.53 2.72
CA ASN A 236 2.99 8.58 1.73
C ASN A 236 3.08 9.89 0.95
N LEU A 237 3.10 9.80 -0.38
CA LEU A 237 3.19 10.93 -1.28
C LEU A 237 1.90 11.03 -2.12
N LEU A 238 1.20 12.17 -2.03
CA LEU A 238 -0.11 12.40 -2.60
C LEU A 238 -0.04 13.12 -3.96
N PRO A 239 -1.15 13.15 -4.75
CA PRO A 239 -1.16 13.70 -6.12
C PRO A 239 -0.77 15.17 -6.23
N ASP A 240 -0.96 15.95 -5.17
CA ASP A 240 -0.63 17.38 -5.08
C ASP A 240 0.75 17.67 -4.47
N GLY A 241 1.49 16.61 -4.09
CA GLY A 241 2.80 16.70 -3.45
C GLY A 241 2.78 16.71 -1.93
N GLN A 242 1.61 16.70 -1.30
CA GLN A 242 1.55 16.56 0.16
C GLN A 242 2.18 15.23 0.60
N VAL A 243 2.90 15.26 1.71
CA VAL A 243 3.57 14.10 2.29
C VAL A 243 3.01 13.82 3.67
N PHE A 244 2.68 12.56 3.90
CA PHE A 244 2.26 12.03 5.19
C PHE A 244 3.25 10.98 5.69
N THR A 245 3.35 10.86 6.99
CA THR A 245 4.21 9.84 7.61
C THR A 245 3.77 8.42 7.25
N CYS A 246 2.46 8.17 7.13
CA CYS A 246 1.89 6.87 6.79
C CYS A 246 0.48 6.97 6.19
N ALA A 247 -0.02 5.87 5.61
CA ALA A 247 -1.37 5.80 5.04
C ALA A 247 -2.48 5.92 6.11
N ALA A 248 -2.24 5.41 7.32
CA ALA A 248 -3.16 5.58 8.44
C ALA A 248 -3.31 7.06 8.82
N GLY A 249 -2.20 7.79 8.97
CA GLY A 249 -2.20 9.22 9.26
C GLY A 249 -2.94 10.03 8.21
N PHE A 250 -2.75 9.71 6.92
CA PHE A 250 -3.52 10.30 5.83
C PHE A 250 -5.03 10.03 5.98
N SER A 251 -5.40 8.78 6.26
CA SER A 251 -6.80 8.39 6.41
C SER A 251 -7.46 9.09 7.60
N TYR A 252 -6.79 9.20 8.73
CA TYR A 252 -7.30 9.92 9.91
C TYR A 252 -7.47 11.41 9.64
N THR A 253 -6.67 11.99 8.78
CA THR A 253 -6.75 13.42 8.44
C THR A 253 -7.91 13.74 7.51
N TYR A 254 -8.15 12.93 6.50
CA TYR A 254 -9.07 13.28 5.41
C TYR A 254 -10.37 12.47 5.38
N SER A 255 -10.43 11.32 6.06
CA SER A 255 -11.64 10.53 6.10
C SER A 255 -12.55 10.98 7.22
N PRO A 256 -13.78 11.48 6.92
CA PRO A 256 -14.74 11.86 7.96
C PRO A 256 -15.02 10.72 8.95
N LEU A 257 -15.05 9.50 8.43
CA LEU A 257 -15.31 8.29 9.21
C LEU A 257 -14.21 8.02 10.25
N TYR A 258 -12.96 8.10 9.84
CA TYR A 258 -11.82 7.86 10.73
C TYR A 258 -11.46 9.10 11.56
N ALA A 259 -11.74 10.30 11.09
CA ALA A 259 -11.56 11.52 11.87
C ALA A 259 -12.41 11.52 13.15
N GLU A 260 -13.60 10.90 13.09
CA GLU A 260 -14.47 10.73 14.27
C GLU A 260 -13.80 9.90 15.37
N LEU A 261 -13.12 8.81 15.00
CA LEU A 261 -12.41 7.92 15.94
C LEU A 261 -11.27 8.65 16.68
N VAL A 262 -10.73 9.69 16.08
CA VAL A 262 -9.58 10.43 16.61
C VAL A 262 -9.90 11.89 16.93
N ARG A 263 -11.18 12.25 17.04
CA ARG A 263 -11.69 13.63 17.17
C ARG A 263 -10.94 14.48 18.21
N ASN A 264 -10.49 13.93 19.29
CA ASN A 264 -9.79 14.64 20.37
C ASN A 264 -8.33 14.15 20.50
N LYS A 265 -7.75 13.64 19.44
CA LYS A 265 -6.37 13.12 19.44
C LYS A 265 -5.48 13.98 18.54
N PRO A 266 -4.21 14.15 18.86
CA PRO A 266 -3.28 14.90 18.02
C PRO A 266 -3.01 14.12 16.73
N VAL A 267 -3.52 14.63 15.60
CA VAL A 267 -3.29 14.09 14.26
C VAL A 267 -2.34 14.96 13.42
N ASP A 268 -1.96 16.12 13.93
CA ASP A 268 -1.23 17.15 13.16
C ASP A 268 0.18 16.71 12.78
N ASN A 269 0.79 15.83 13.56
CA ASN A 269 2.15 15.33 13.34
C ASN A 269 2.27 14.26 12.23
N PHE A 270 1.18 13.89 11.57
CA PHE A 270 1.24 12.98 10.42
C PHE A 270 1.52 13.68 9.11
N ARG A 271 1.18 14.96 9.00
CA ARG A 271 1.42 15.77 7.81
C ARG A 271 2.83 16.37 7.90
N MET A 272 3.67 16.02 6.92
CA MET A 272 5.08 16.42 6.90
C MET A 272 5.35 17.68 6.07
N GLY A 273 4.36 18.19 5.34
CA GLY A 273 4.51 19.30 4.39
C GLY A 273 4.28 18.87 2.95
N ASN A 274 4.90 19.57 2.03
CA ASN A 274 4.78 19.30 0.60
C ASN A 274 6.18 19.07 0.00
N LEU A 275 6.33 18.00 -0.81
CA LEU A 275 7.61 17.64 -1.42
C LEU A 275 8.13 18.73 -2.39
N PHE A 276 7.24 19.60 -2.87
CA PHE A 276 7.62 20.69 -3.76
C PHE A 276 8.18 21.90 -3.02
N ASP A 277 7.97 22.00 -1.70
CA ASP A 277 8.53 23.09 -0.90
C ASP A 277 10.06 22.95 -0.78
N ASP A 278 10.77 24.07 -0.73
CA ASP A 278 12.23 24.06 -0.68
C ASP A 278 12.77 23.62 0.68
N ASP A 279 11.99 23.80 1.73
CA ASP A 279 12.30 23.44 3.12
C ASP A 279 11.80 22.05 3.52
N PHE A 280 11.23 21.29 2.58
CA PHE A 280 10.76 19.93 2.87
C PHE A 280 11.90 19.03 3.37
N ALA A 281 11.67 18.40 4.52
CA ALA A 281 12.61 17.45 5.12
C ALA A 281 11.89 16.21 5.69
N LEU A 282 12.58 15.08 5.63
CA LEU A 282 12.16 13.87 6.34
C LEU A 282 12.39 14.05 7.85
N ASN A 283 11.62 13.30 8.65
CA ASN A 283 11.86 13.27 10.09
C ASN A 283 13.27 12.74 10.39
N SER A 284 13.99 13.40 11.27
CA SER A 284 15.34 12.98 11.70
C SER A 284 15.30 11.82 12.69
N SER A 285 14.18 11.63 13.40
CA SER A 285 13.97 10.60 14.41
C SER A 285 12.61 9.93 14.26
N ASP A 286 12.41 8.84 14.99
CA ASP A 286 11.13 8.17 15.09
C ASP A 286 10.11 9.07 15.81
N ILE A 287 8.84 8.94 15.42
CA ILE A 287 7.74 9.69 16.04
C ILE A 287 7.07 8.87 17.15
N VAL A 288 6.52 9.53 18.16
CA VAL A 288 5.62 8.89 19.12
C VAL A 288 4.18 8.98 18.59
N CYS A 289 3.64 7.85 18.16
CA CYS A 289 2.28 7.74 17.65
C CYS A 289 1.36 7.17 18.71
N LYS A 290 0.20 7.81 18.92
CA LYS A 290 -0.85 7.38 19.87
C LYS A 290 -2.14 6.94 19.16
N LEU A 291 -2.09 6.71 17.85
CA LEU A 291 -3.27 6.32 17.09
C LEU A 291 -3.23 4.82 16.73
N PRO A 292 -4.40 4.19 16.56
CA PRO A 292 -4.46 2.84 16.03
C PRO A 292 -3.78 2.76 14.67
N CYS A 293 -2.99 1.71 14.46
CA CYS A 293 -2.39 1.44 13.17
C CYS A 293 -3.45 0.77 12.28
N LYS A 294 -4.18 1.59 11.52
CA LYS A 294 -5.33 1.17 10.70
C LYS A 294 -4.92 0.25 9.55
N ASP A 295 -3.77 0.48 9.01
CA ASP A 295 -3.29 -0.26 7.85
C ASP A 295 -2.43 -1.43 8.29
N ALA A 296 -2.93 -2.66 8.09
CA ALA A 296 -2.15 -3.87 8.35
C ALA A 296 -0.83 -3.87 7.56
N CYS A 297 -0.82 -3.25 6.37
CA CYS A 297 0.39 -3.05 5.59
C CYS A 297 1.41 -2.15 6.30
N ASP A 298 0.96 -1.10 6.98
CA ASP A 298 1.84 -0.20 7.73
C ASP A 298 2.37 -0.92 8.98
N ARG A 299 1.50 -1.55 9.77
CA ARG A 299 1.87 -2.20 11.03
C ARG A 299 2.74 -3.44 10.84
N ASP A 300 2.37 -4.30 9.90
CA ASP A 300 3.07 -5.56 9.65
C ASP A 300 4.13 -5.43 8.56
N SER A 301 4.25 -4.23 7.99
CA SER A 301 5.27 -3.92 7.02
C SER A 301 6.66 -4.12 7.62
N VAL A 302 7.52 -4.80 6.87
CA VAL A 302 8.96 -4.80 7.18
C VAL A 302 9.60 -3.43 6.98
N LEU A 303 8.83 -2.48 6.48
CA LEU A 303 9.25 -1.14 6.07
C LEU A 303 9.16 -0.14 7.21
N ILE A 304 8.22 -0.33 8.15
CA ILE A 304 8.03 0.55 9.31
C ILE A 304 8.37 -0.25 10.57
N THR A 305 9.21 0.31 11.41
CA THR A 305 9.46 -0.24 12.74
C THR A 305 8.52 0.41 13.73
N ILE A 306 7.73 -0.41 14.44
CA ILE A 306 6.82 0.02 15.50
C ILE A 306 7.23 -0.72 16.77
N GLN A 307 7.49 0.05 17.84
CA GLN A 307 7.83 -0.47 19.16
C GLN A 307 6.96 0.22 20.22
N PRO A 308 6.69 -0.44 21.36
CA PRO A 308 6.12 0.28 22.49
C PRO A 308 7.00 1.49 22.81
N ALA A 309 6.40 2.66 23.06
CA ALA A 309 7.18 3.78 23.55
C ALA A 309 7.67 3.42 24.96
N GLU A 310 8.95 3.57 25.21
CA GLU A 310 9.48 3.45 26.57
C GLU A 310 8.73 4.49 27.43
N GLU A 311 8.05 4.03 28.49
CA GLU A 311 7.58 4.93 29.53
C GLU A 311 8.81 5.66 30.05
N SER A 312 8.93 6.94 29.75
CA SER A 312 9.90 7.78 30.42
C SER A 312 9.60 7.64 31.92
N LEU A 313 10.42 6.89 32.61
CA LEU A 313 10.49 6.89 34.07
C LEU A 313 10.74 8.36 34.45
N GLN A 314 9.67 9.13 34.60
CA GLN A 314 9.71 10.36 35.37
C GLN A 314 9.96 9.95 36.80
N THR A 315 11.23 9.79 37.13
CA THR A 315 11.67 9.85 38.54
C THR A 315 11.31 11.19 39.06
N THR A 316 10.30 11.20 39.91
CA THR A 316 9.99 12.28 40.82
C THR A 316 11.17 12.71 41.66
#